data_dc33c00e3cbe96c6871092dad1a5f97e
#
_entry.id   dc33c00e3cbe96c6871092dad1a5f97e
#
_cell.length_a   1.000
_cell.length_b   1.000
_cell.length_c   1.000
_cell.angle_alpha   90.00
_cell.angle_beta   90.00
_cell.angle_gamma   90.00
#
_symmetry.space_group_name_H-M   'P 1'
#
loop_
_entity.id
_entity.type
_entity.pdbx_description
1 polymer ?
#
loop_
_entity_poly.entity_id
_entity_poly.type
_entity_poly.pdbx_seq_one_letter_code
_entity_poly.pdbx_strand_id
1 'polypeptide(L)'
;MNFLKLCHQNMKNYLLILAVLVMVGCGNRQTHPQEQCNTVDSTTIKRIVPHGEYNSIYHWKTTFNPINSELAFLRKHNVKRLYLRFFDVALDNHWLEGELYPVPIATTVFRQVPPADMEIVPTVYITLEVLRQTNVKTADLANRIVTRILAMATRHKIGNINEVQFDYDWTATTQNSYFE
;
A
#
# COMPACT_ATOMS: atom_id res chain seq x y z
N MET A 1 34.57 -15.52 -22.87
CA MET A 1 34.50 -16.98 -22.97
C MET A 1 34.18 -17.52 -21.58
N ASN A 2 33.10 -18.26 -21.39
CA ASN A 2 32.68 -19.00 -20.18
C ASN A 2 31.63 -18.41 -19.22
N PHE A 3 30.69 -17.62 -19.68
CA PHE A 3 29.46 -17.37 -18.87
C PHE A 3 28.33 -18.37 -19.15
N LEU A 4 28.30 -18.96 -20.34
CA LEU A 4 27.27 -19.92 -20.76
C LEU A 4 27.44 -21.35 -20.20
N LYS A 5 28.65 -21.73 -19.77
CA LYS A 5 28.89 -23.06 -19.19
C LYS A 5 28.46 -23.20 -17.73
N LEU A 6 28.45 -22.09 -16.98
CA LEU A 6 28.06 -22.13 -15.55
C LEU A 6 26.54 -22.26 -15.36
N CYS A 7 25.75 -21.70 -16.30
CA CYS A 7 24.29 -21.77 -16.24
C CYS A 7 23.75 -23.18 -16.56
N HIS A 8 24.45 -23.91 -17.42
CA HIS A 8 24.04 -25.26 -17.82
C HIS A 8 24.32 -26.34 -16.75
N GLN A 9 25.34 -26.12 -15.92
CA GLN A 9 25.72 -27.05 -14.85
C GLN A 9 24.74 -26.99 -13.66
N ASN A 10 24.20 -25.78 -13.37
CA ASN A 10 23.25 -25.62 -12.27
C ASN A 10 21.86 -26.17 -12.61
N MET A 11 21.41 -26.12 -13.86
CA MET A 11 20.12 -26.69 -14.26
C MET A 11 20.05 -28.21 -14.15
N LYS A 12 21.15 -28.92 -14.37
CA LYS A 12 21.18 -30.39 -14.24
C LYS A 12 21.05 -30.88 -12.80
N ASN A 13 21.54 -30.11 -11.84
CA ASN A 13 21.44 -30.45 -10.42
C ASN A 13 20.02 -30.23 -9.86
N TYR A 14 19.28 -29.25 -10.36
CA TYR A 14 17.87 -29.06 -9.97
C TYR A 14 16.95 -30.14 -10.52
N LEU A 15 17.21 -30.67 -11.72
CA LEU A 15 16.43 -31.75 -12.30
C LEU A 15 16.61 -33.09 -11.55
N LEU A 16 17.79 -33.35 -11.00
CA LEU A 16 18.08 -34.55 -10.20
C LEU A 16 17.45 -34.51 -8.81
N ILE A 17 17.33 -33.33 -8.20
CA ILE A 17 16.64 -33.16 -6.90
C ILE A 17 15.13 -33.32 -7.04
N LEU A 18 14.55 -32.89 -8.16
CA LEU A 18 13.12 -33.06 -8.41
C LEU A 18 12.71 -34.53 -8.66
N ALA A 19 13.60 -35.35 -9.20
CA ALA A 19 13.35 -36.77 -9.47
C ALA A 19 13.36 -37.66 -8.22
N VAL A 20 14.02 -37.24 -7.13
CA VAL A 20 14.10 -38.02 -5.88
C VAL A 20 12.88 -37.79 -4.98
N LEU A 21 12.12 -36.71 -5.16
CA LEU A 21 10.97 -36.36 -4.34
C LEU A 21 9.65 -37.06 -4.76
N VAL A 22 9.63 -37.80 -5.87
CA VAL A 22 8.40 -38.46 -6.40
C VAL A 22 8.25 -39.91 -5.95
N MET A 23 9.22 -40.49 -5.23
CA MET A 23 9.23 -41.95 -4.90
C MET A 23 8.88 -42.31 -3.46
N VAL A 24 8.37 -41.42 -2.64
CA VAL A 24 7.92 -41.77 -1.28
C VAL A 24 6.52 -41.22 -1.03
N GLY A 25 5.51 -42.02 -1.34
CA GLY A 25 4.13 -41.62 -1.04
C GLY A 25 3.09 -42.59 -1.51
N CYS A 26 3.18 -43.86 -1.12
CA CYS A 26 2.02 -44.76 -1.11
C CYS A 26 1.57 -44.99 0.31
N GLY A 27 0.34 -44.62 0.60
CA GLY A 27 -0.47 -45.24 1.66
C GLY A 27 -0.85 -44.33 2.82
N ASN A 28 -1.99 -43.66 2.79
CA ASN A 28 -3.08 -43.94 3.71
C ASN A 28 -4.34 -43.13 3.34
N ARG A 29 -5.41 -43.83 3.10
CA ARG A 29 -6.76 -43.27 3.02
C ARG A 29 -7.16 -42.83 4.41
N GLN A 30 -7.16 -41.53 4.68
CA GLN A 30 -7.91 -40.96 5.79
C GLN A 30 -8.93 -39.95 5.24
N THR A 31 -10.15 -40.19 5.65
CA THR A 31 -11.36 -39.42 5.43
C THR A 31 -11.12 -37.91 5.63
N HIS A 32 -11.46 -37.13 4.59
CA HIS A 32 -11.55 -35.66 4.68
C HIS A 32 -12.58 -35.28 5.76
N PRO A 33 -12.18 -34.46 6.74
CA PRO A 33 -13.13 -33.58 7.39
C PRO A 33 -13.46 -32.50 6.35
N GLN A 34 -14.75 -32.31 6.07
CA GLN A 34 -15.23 -31.10 5.39
C GLN A 34 -14.67 -29.88 6.14
N GLU A 35 -13.75 -29.17 5.52
CA GLU A 35 -13.50 -27.78 5.92
C GLU A 35 -14.82 -27.04 5.69
N GLN A 36 -15.52 -26.83 6.79
CA GLN A 36 -16.53 -25.80 6.85
C GLN A 36 -15.84 -24.48 6.47
N CYS A 37 -16.15 -24.01 5.28
CA CYS A 37 -15.94 -22.62 4.90
C CYS A 37 -16.69 -21.80 5.95
N ASN A 38 -15.98 -21.38 6.98
CA ASN A 38 -16.47 -20.37 7.90
C ASN A 38 -16.66 -19.12 7.06
N THR A 39 -17.90 -18.89 6.66
CA THR A 39 -18.34 -17.58 6.19
C THR A 39 -17.94 -16.60 7.29
N VAL A 40 -16.91 -15.81 7.02
CA VAL A 40 -16.53 -14.69 7.86
C VAL A 40 -17.74 -13.78 7.85
N ASP A 41 -18.45 -13.81 8.96
CA ASP A 41 -19.62 -12.97 9.19
C ASP A 41 -19.16 -11.50 9.08
N SER A 42 -19.63 -10.84 8.02
CA SER A 42 -19.33 -9.45 7.67
C SER A 42 -19.79 -8.44 8.75
N THR A 43 -20.33 -8.94 9.87
CA THR A 43 -20.88 -8.09 10.94
C THR A 43 -19.90 -7.70 12.02
N THR A 44 -18.63 -8.15 11.98
CA THR A 44 -17.68 -7.91 13.08
C THR A 44 -16.54 -6.93 12.73
N ILE A 45 -16.64 -6.16 11.65
CA ILE A 45 -15.74 -5.02 11.46
C ILE A 45 -16.45 -3.74 11.92
N LYS A 46 -16.92 -3.74 13.15
CA LYS A 46 -17.08 -2.49 13.89
C LYS A 46 -15.71 -2.15 14.50
N ARG A 47 -14.81 -1.66 13.66
CA ARG A 47 -13.69 -0.89 14.15
C ARG A 47 -14.27 0.46 14.58
N ILE A 48 -14.87 0.51 15.75
CA ILE A 48 -15.10 1.76 16.45
C ILE A 48 -13.68 2.23 16.81
N VAL A 49 -13.07 3.03 15.91
CA VAL A 49 -11.94 3.87 16.32
C VAL A 49 -12.55 4.80 17.35
N PRO A 50 -12.16 4.76 18.63
CA PRO A 50 -12.63 5.74 19.58
C PRO A 50 -12.26 7.09 19.00
N HIS A 51 -13.23 7.93 18.67
CA HIS A 51 -12.98 9.35 18.47
C HIS A 51 -12.50 9.85 19.83
N GLY A 52 -11.19 9.72 20.08
CA GLY A 52 -10.57 10.27 21.25
C GLY A 52 -10.80 11.79 21.26
N GLU A 53 -10.79 12.39 22.43
CA GLU A 53 -10.88 13.85 22.62
C GLU A 53 -9.62 14.56 22.10
N TYR A 54 -9.31 14.42 20.79
CA TYR A 54 -8.15 15.06 20.16
C TYR A 54 -8.50 15.62 18.79
N ASN A 55 -7.72 16.58 18.37
CA ASN A 55 -7.85 17.20 17.05
C ASN A 55 -6.96 16.49 16.03
N SER A 56 -7.40 16.57 14.77
CA SER A 56 -6.65 16.09 13.61
C SER A 56 -6.49 17.24 12.62
N ILE A 57 -5.41 17.24 11.88
CA ILE A 57 -5.21 18.21 10.79
C ILE A 57 -4.66 17.55 9.54
N TYR A 58 -4.87 18.21 8.40
CA TYR A 58 -4.28 17.85 7.13
C TYR A 58 -3.02 18.65 6.84
N HIS A 59 -2.02 17.99 6.27
CA HIS A 59 -0.82 18.59 5.73
C HIS A 59 -0.71 18.28 4.23
N TRP A 60 -1.13 19.25 3.40
CA TRP A 60 -1.17 19.09 1.95
C TRP A 60 0.09 19.51 1.21
N LYS A 61 1.05 20.14 1.88
CA LYS A 61 2.30 20.56 1.26
C LYS A 61 3.11 19.34 0.82
N THR A 62 3.80 19.48 -0.30
CA THR A 62 4.72 18.46 -0.83
C THR A 62 6.10 18.48 -0.13
N THR A 63 6.25 19.25 0.93
CA THR A 63 7.44 19.27 1.79
C THR A 63 7.00 19.25 3.24
N PHE A 64 7.41 18.22 3.96
CA PHE A 64 7.20 18.13 5.40
C PHE A 64 8.46 18.66 6.11
N ASN A 65 8.36 19.86 6.67
CA ASN A 65 9.44 20.55 7.38
C ASN A 65 8.88 21.48 8.47
N PRO A 66 8.14 20.96 9.46
CA PRO A 66 7.55 21.78 10.50
C PRO A 66 8.63 22.40 11.40
N ILE A 67 8.51 23.69 11.70
CA ILE A 67 9.36 24.35 12.69
C ILE A 67 8.86 24.08 14.12
N ASN A 68 9.71 24.31 15.11
CA ASN A 68 9.38 24.00 16.50
C ASN A 68 8.11 24.72 17.00
N SER A 69 7.88 25.96 16.55
CA SER A 69 6.66 26.70 16.93
C SER A 69 5.39 26.10 16.33
N GLU A 70 5.42 25.53 15.13
CA GLU A 70 4.29 24.80 14.53
C GLU A 70 4.01 23.54 15.32
N LEU A 71 5.04 22.75 15.65
CA LEU A 71 4.87 21.55 16.47
C LEU A 71 4.32 21.88 17.87
N ALA A 72 4.82 22.95 18.49
CA ALA A 72 4.31 23.42 19.79
C ALA A 72 2.85 23.86 19.69
N PHE A 73 2.46 24.55 18.60
CA PHE A 73 1.08 24.91 18.35
C PHE A 73 0.18 23.68 18.21
N LEU A 74 0.59 22.67 17.45
CA LEU A 74 -0.18 21.43 17.29
C LEU A 74 -0.40 20.74 18.65
N ARG A 75 0.64 20.62 19.47
CA ARG A 75 0.54 20.04 20.80
C ARG A 75 -0.37 20.83 21.73
N LYS A 76 -0.26 22.17 21.72
CA LYS A 76 -1.12 23.08 22.48
C LYS A 76 -2.59 22.90 22.14
N HIS A 77 -2.90 22.61 20.87
CA HIS A 77 -4.27 22.38 20.41
C HIS A 77 -4.68 20.90 20.41
N ASN A 78 -3.97 20.07 21.19
CA ASN A 78 -4.26 18.63 21.34
C ASN A 78 -4.40 17.90 19.99
N VAL A 79 -3.58 18.28 19.00
CA VAL A 79 -3.52 17.55 17.72
C VAL A 79 -2.71 16.28 17.94
N LYS A 80 -3.33 15.13 17.72
CA LYS A 80 -2.72 13.80 17.88
C LYS A 80 -2.64 13.03 16.57
N ARG A 81 -3.30 13.52 15.51
CA ARG A 81 -3.34 12.84 14.21
C ARG A 81 -3.05 13.84 13.10
N LEU A 82 -2.12 13.45 12.23
CA LEU A 82 -1.76 14.19 11.02
C LEU A 82 -2.14 13.37 9.78
N TYR A 83 -3.09 13.87 9.00
CA TYR A 83 -3.34 13.39 7.65
C TYR A 83 -2.28 14.01 6.74
N LEU A 84 -1.25 13.22 6.44
CA LEU A 84 -0.06 13.71 5.76
C LEU A 84 -0.06 13.22 4.32
N ARG A 85 -0.10 14.16 3.37
CA ARG A 85 0.03 13.84 1.95
C ARG A 85 1.35 13.11 1.72
N PHE A 86 1.29 11.90 1.13
CA PHE A 86 2.49 11.14 0.77
C PHE A 86 2.85 11.36 -0.68
N PHE A 87 1.89 11.20 -1.57
CA PHE A 87 2.02 11.41 -3.00
C PHE A 87 0.64 11.44 -3.64
N ASP A 88 0.62 11.83 -4.91
CA ASP A 88 -0.57 11.66 -5.74
C ASP A 88 -0.36 10.53 -6.73
N VAL A 89 -1.44 10.03 -7.29
CA VAL A 89 -1.42 9.07 -8.40
C VAL A 89 -2.10 9.72 -9.60
N ALA A 90 -1.38 9.79 -10.71
CA ALA A 90 -1.88 10.29 -11.98
C ALA A 90 -1.49 9.35 -13.11
N LEU A 91 -2.04 9.58 -14.31
CA LEU A 91 -1.64 8.85 -15.51
C LEU A 91 -0.42 9.50 -16.16
N ASP A 92 0.50 8.66 -16.62
CA ASP A 92 1.65 9.08 -17.40
C ASP A 92 1.86 8.12 -18.59
N ASN A 93 2.28 8.65 -19.71
CA ASN A 93 2.60 7.91 -20.93
C ASN A 93 4.10 7.86 -21.25
N HIS A 94 4.95 8.34 -20.35
CA HIS A 94 6.36 8.57 -20.61
C HIS A 94 7.16 7.29 -20.93
N TRP A 95 6.71 6.12 -20.46
CA TRP A 95 7.50 4.89 -20.50
C TRP A 95 7.07 3.89 -21.59
N LEU A 96 5.85 4.01 -22.12
CA LEU A 96 5.32 3.06 -23.10
C LEU A 96 4.50 3.83 -24.14
N GLU A 97 4.92 3.76 -25.38
CA GLU A 97 4.26 4.43 -26.51
C GLU A 97 2.76 4.08 -26.56
N GLY A 98 1.92 5.07 -26.26
CA GLY A 98 0.46 5.01 -26.42
C GLY A 98 -0.33 4.44 -25.26
N GLU A 99 0.30 3.92 -24.20
CA GLU A 99 -0.43 3.45 -23.02
C GLU A 99 -0.25 4.37 -21.81
N LEU A 100 -1.34 4.68 -21.13
CA LEU A 100 -1.34 5.48 -19.91
C LEU A 100 -1.29 4.56 -18.68
N TYR A 101 -0.36 4.80 -17.77
CA TYR A 101 -0.19 4.04 -16.56
C TYR A 101 -0.31 4.91 -15.30
N PRO A 102 -0.90 4.39 -14.22
CA PRO A 102 -0.88 5.07 -12.94
C PRO A 102 0.54 5.15 -12.37
N VAL A 103 1.02 6.37 -12.16
CA VAL A 103 2.33 6.66 -11.57
C VAL A 103 2.20 7.58 -10.36
N PRO A 104 3.10 7.47 -9.38
CA PRO A 104 3.15 8.40 -8.27
C PRO A 104 3.79 9.72 -8.72
N ILE A 105 3.08 10.81 -8.48
CA ILE A 105 3.55 12.19 -8.69
C ILE A 105 3.52 12.96 -7.38
N ALA A 106 4.04 14.19 -7.36
CA ALA A 106 3.98 15.11 -6.23
C ALA A 106 4.37 14.45 -4.88
N THR A 107 5.35 13.54 -4.92
CA THR A 107 5.82 12.84 -3.73
C THR A 107 6.37 13.81 -2.69
N THR A 108 5.87 13.70 -1.47
CA THR A 108 6.29 14.55 -0.36
C THR A 108 7.75 14.35 0.00
N VAL A 109 8.47 15.46 0.10
CA VAL A 109 9.85 15.50 0.57
C VAL A 109 9.85 15.68 2.09
N PHE A 110 10.31 14.69 2.80
CA PHE A 110 10.47 14.75 4.24
C PHE A 110 11.83 15.35 4.59
N ARG A 111 11.83 16.57 5.10
CA ARG A 111 13.03 17.26 5.63
C ARG A 111 13.28 16.95 7.10
N GLN A 112 12.24 16.51 7.79
CA GLN A 112 12.27 16.07 9.18
C GLN A 112 11.46 14.78 9.34
N VAL A 113 11.81 14.01 10.38
CA VAL A 113 11.02 12.84 10.78
C VAL A 113 9.72 13.33 11.41
N PRO A 114 8.56 12.80 11.03
CA PRO A 114 7.31 13.12 11.70
C PRO A 114 7.35 12.83 13.21
N PRO A 115 6.65 13.64 14.02
CA PRO A 115 6.66 13.47 15.48
C PRO A 115 6.12 12.10 15.90
N ALA A 116 6.85 11.40 16.76
CA ALA A 116 6.45 10.08 17.26
C ALA A 116 5.25 10.11 18.23
N ASP A 117 4.91 11.30 18.75
CA ASP A 117 3.77 11.55 19.64
C ASP A 117 2.46 11.85 18.88
N MET A 118 2.50 11.77 17.55
CA MET A 118 1.35 11.97 16.67
C MET A 118 1.18 10.76 15.74
N GLU A 119 -0.05 10.33 15.57
CA GLU A 119 -0.41 9.31 14.58
C GLU A 119 -0.31 9.93 13.17
N ILE A 120 0.38 9.25 12.28
CA ILE A 120 0.48 9.65 10.88
C ILE A 120 -0.47 8.79 10.06
N VAL A 121 -1.42 9.44 9.39
CA VAL A 121 -2.30 8.81 8.41
C VAL A 121 -1.83 9.23 7.02
N PRO A 122 -1.18 8.34 6.26
CA PRO A 122 -0.81 8.63 4.88
C PRO A 122 -2.03 8.97 4.05
N THR A 123 -1.98 10.10 3.36
CA THR A 123 -3.03 10.51 2.44
C THR A 123 -2.49 10.45 1.01
N VAL A 124 -3.22 9.76 0.13
CA VAL A 124 -2.91 9.63 -1.29
C VAL A 124 -4.05 10.20 -2.10
N TYR A 125 -3.77 11.23 -2.88
CA TYR A 125 -4.72 11.74 -3.85
C TYR A 125 -4.64 10.93 -5.14
N ILE A 126 -5.80 10.52 -5.67
CA ILE A 126 -5.90 9.81 -6.95
C ILE A 126 -6.64 10.70 -7.93
N THR A 127 -6.02 11.02 -9.06
CA THR A 127 -6.67 11.85 -10.06
C THR A 127 -7.83 11.09 -10.72
N LEU A 128 -8.84 11.84 -11.13
CA LEU A 128 -10.08 11.29 -11.68
C LEU A 128 -9.86 10.36 -12.88
N GLU A 129 -8.85 10.66 -13.70
CA GLU A 129 -8.54 9.91 -14.91
C GLU A 129 -8.06 8.48 -14.62
N VAL A 130 -7.43 8.25 -13.47
CA VAL A 130 -6.85 6.94 -13.12
C VAL A 130 -7.91 5.85 -13.07
N LEU A 131 -9.01 6.07 -12.33
CA LEU A 131 -10.08 5.08 -12.20
C LEU A 131 -11.08 5.08 -13.37
N ARG A 132 -10.91 5.99 -14.32
CA ARG A 132 -11.66 5.96 -15.60
C ARG A 132 -11.04 5.02 -16.63
N GLN A 133 -9.78 4.61 -16.43
CA GLN A 133 -9.10 3.70 -17.35
C GLN A 133 -9.59 2.27 -17.17
N THR A 134 -10.04 1.65 -18.25
CA THR A 134 -10.54 0.27 -18.25
C THR A 134 -9.42 -0.78 -18.12
N ASN A 135 -8.17 -0.41 -18.39
CA ASN A 135 -7.01 -1.28 -18.25
C ASN A 135 -6.37 -1.23 -16.85
N VAL A 136 -6.81 -0.34 -15.97
CA VAL A 136 -6.33 -0.27 -14.60
C VAL A 136 -7.10 -1.27 -13.73
N LYS A 137 -6.40 -2.29 -13.24
CA LYS A 137 -6.96 -3.22 -12.25
C LYS A 137 -6.85 -2.60 -10.87
N THR A 138 -7.98 -2.35 -10.24
CA THR A 138 -8.08 -1.66 -8.94
C THR A 138 -7.26 -2.35 -7.86
N ALA A 139 -7.33 -3.68 -7.76
CA ALA A 139 -6.55 -4.46 -6.79
C ALA A 139 -5.02 -4.29 -6.99
N ASP A 140 -4.54 -4.30 -8.22
CA ASP A 140 -3.11 -4.10 -8.52
C ASP A 140 -2.67 -2.68 -8.18
N LEU A 141 -3.53 -1.68 -8.46
CA LEU A 141 -3.28 -0.29 -8.10
C LEU A 141 -3.21 -0.14 -6.58
N ALA A 142 -4.16 -0.68 -5.84
CA ALA A 142 -4.19 -0.64 -4.38
C ALA A 142 -2.93 -1.27 -3.78
N ASN A 143 -2.53 -2.46 -4.24
CA ASN A 143 -1.31 -3.13 -3.78
C ASN A 143 -0.04 -2.29 -4.02
N ARG A 144 0.08 -1.64 -5.18
CA ARG A 144 1.22 -0.75 -5.48
C ARG A 144 1.25 0.47 -4.59
N ILE A 145 0.08 1.09 -4.33
CA ILE A 145 -0.04 2.24 -3.45
C ILE A 145 0.37 1.86 -2.03
N VAL A 146 -0.18 0.77 -1.47
CA VAL A 146 0.15 0.30 -0.11
C VAL A 146 1.63 -0.04 0.01
N THR A 147 2.20 -0.76 -0.94
CA THR A 147 3.63 -1.10 -0.96
C THR A 147 4.49 0.17 -0.91
N ARG A 148 4.14 1.21 -1.69
CA ARG A 148 4.85 2.48 -1.68
C ARG A 148 4.71 3.23 -0.37
N ILE A 149 3.51 3.26 0.22
CA ILE A 149 3.26 3.88 1.53
C ILE A 149 4.18 3.25 2.59
N LEU A 150 4.21 1.92 2.68
CA LEU A 150 5.02 1.20 3.65
C LEU A 150 6.52 1.42 3.44
N ALA A 151 6.97 1.45 2.19
CA ALA A 151 8.37 1.77 1.86
C ALA A 151 8.74 3.20 2.28
N MET A 152 7.86 4.19 2.05
CA MET A 152 8.05 5.56 2.50
C MET A 152 8.04 5.67 4.02
N ALA A 153 7.11 5.00 4.70
CA ALA A 153 7.05 4.98 6.16
C ALA A 153 8.34 4.44 6.77
N THR A 154 8.83 3.31 6.26
CA THR A 154 10.10 2.72 6.68
C THR A 154 11.27 3.68 6.46
N ARG A 155 11.38 4.25 5.24
CA ARG A 155 12.47 5.18 4.88
C ARG A 155 12.52 6.40 5.77
N HIS A 156 11.36 6.94 6.15
CA HIS A 156 11.24 8.17 6.92
C HIS A 156 11.00 7.94 8.42
N LYS A 157 11.19 6.69 8.88
CA LYS A 157 11.06 6.31 10.31
C LYS A 157 9.70 6.68 10.89
N ILE A 158 8.66 6.63 10.06
CA ILE A 158 7.28 6.78 10.50
C ILE A 158 6.87 5.48 11.18
N GLY A 159 6.22 5.56 12.32
CA GLY A 159 5.78 4.40 13.08
C GLY A 159 4.74 3.55 12.33
N ASN A 160 4.04 2.69 13.05
CA ASN A 160 3.02 1.82 12.46
C ASN A 160 1.94 2.62 11.73
N ILE A 161 1.67 2.24 10.49
CA ILE A 161 0.56 2.77 9.71
C ILE A 161 -0.67 1.91 9.99
N ASN A 162 -1.64 2.47 10.70
CA ASN A 162 -2.89 1.79 11.07
C ASN A 162 -4.04 2.15 10.13
N GLU A 163 -3.92 3.28 9.44
CA GLU A 163 -4.95 3.83 8.57
C GLU A 163 -4.29 4.51 7.38
N VAL A 164 -4.94 4.44 6.23
CA VAL A 164 -4.58 5.16 5.00
C VAL A 164 -5.81 5.88 4.52
N GLN A 165 -5.66 7.13 4.10
CA GLN A 165 -6.73 7.87 3.48
C GLN A 165 -6.49 7.98 1.98
N PHE A 166 -7.50 7.60 1.19
CA PHE A 166 -7.59 7.93 -0.23
C PHE A 166 -8.43 9.17 -0.40
N ASP A 167 -7.87 10.15 -1.09
CA ASP A 167 -8.58 11.35 -1.50
C ASP A 167 -8.88 11.25 -2.99
N TYR A 168 -10.16 11.18 -3.32
CA TYR A 168 -10.63 10.97 -4.67
C TYR A 168 -12.01 11.58 -4.86
N ASP A 169 -12.15 12.41 -5.89
CA ASP A 169 -13.42 13.02 -6.28
C ASP A 169 -14.24 12.06 -7.15
N TRP A 170 -14.79 11.02 -6.54
CA TRP A 170 -15.57 10.03 -7.27
C TRP A 170 -16.85 10.62 -7.91
N THR A 171 -17.24 10.05 -9.04
CA THR A 171 -18.44 10.40 -9.80
C THR A 171 -19.31 9.17 -9.96
N ALA A 172 -20.54 9.32 -10.44
CA ALA A 172 -21.43 8.20 -10.73
C ALA A 172 -20.79 7.14 -11.66
N THR A 173 -19.85 7.54 -12.52
CA THR A 173 -19.16 6.64 -13.44
C THR A 173 -17.93 5.94 -12.84
N THR A 174 -17.37 6.45 -11.74
CA THR A 174 -16.16 5.90 -11.10
C THR A 174 -16.41 5.35 -9.69
N GLN A 175 -17.63 5.52 -9.19
CA GLN A 175 -18.02 5.09 -7.84
C GLN A 175 -17.73 3.60 -7.61
N ASN A 176 -18.12 2.74 -8.52
CA ASN A 176 -17.91 1.28 -8.37
C ASN A 176 -16.42 0.96 -8.27
N SER A 177 -15.60 1.48 -9.19
CA SER A 177 -14.14 1.26 -9.16
C SER A 177 -13.45 1.82 -7.93
N TYR A 178 -14.05 2.82 -7.27
CA TYR A 178 -13.50 3.39 -6.05
C TYR A 178 -13.81 2.54 -4.80
N PHE A 179 -14.98 1.91 -4.76
CA PHE A 179 -15.43 1.14 -3.61
C PHE A 179 -15.22 -0.38 -3.76
N GLU A 180 -14.61 -0.84 -4.84
CA GLU A 180 -14.25 -2.23 -5.12
C GLU A 180 -12.97 -2.65 -4.36
#